data_9fad7384f6f01142c537f4aa0cf7ec9d
#
_entry.id   9fad7384f6f01142c537f4aa0cf7ec9d
#
_cell.length_a   1.000
_cell.length_b   1.000
_cell.length_c   1.000
_cell.angle_alpha   90.00
_cell.angle_beta   90.00
_cell.angle_gamma   90.00
#
_symmetry.space_group_name_H-M   'P 1'
#
loop_
_entity.id
_entity.type
_entity.pdbx_description
1 polymer ?
#
loop_
_entity_poly.entity_id
_entity_poly.type
_entity_poly.pdbx_seq_one_letter_code
_entity_poly.pdbx_strand_id
1 'polypeptide(L)'
;MADQLYLSYWLRGFTEANMLRHLEKAVRLFPFSRLAPGIALRVYAVSLTEPIQFEQSWSDPVDWDSVMAAAREFRAPDVGFQIEGRWDIWQFDQDWSLKPQRISLYCFAPQFERDQGEHLTFDLGLDVHFLPQPEIPGRARIVQSNVRSLLHLVHELDRELAVERRQLWAESGENFAEKLERTLQQME
;
A
#
# COMPACT_ATOMS: atom_id res chain seq x y z
N MET A 1 20.36 5.27 -0.87
CA MET A 1 19.29 6.29 -0.80
C MET A 1 18.01 5.54 -0.51
N ALA A 2 17.15 6.02 0.39
CA ALA A 2 15.87 5.38 0.66
C ALA A 2 14.90 5.67 -0.50
N ASP A 3 14.23 4.64 -0.98
CA ASP A 3 13.25 4.70 -2.04
C ASP A 3 11.85 4.46 -1.50
N GLN A 4 10.85 4.91 -2.23
CA GLN A 4 9.45 4.57 -1.97
C GLN A 4 9.20 3.10 -2.36
N LEU A 5 8.52 2.34 -1.49
CA LEU A 5 8.20 0.94 -1.70
C LEU A 5 6.75 0.78 -2.13
N TYR A 6 6.55 0.09 -3.25
CA TYR A 6 5.23 -0.16 -3.82
C TYR A 6 4.95 -1.66 -3.94
N LEU A 7 3.69 -2.03 -3.69
CA LEU A 7 3.16 -3.36 -3.93
C LEU A 7 1.97 -3.23 -4.89
N SER A 8 2.15 -3.70 -6.12
CA SER A 8 1.17 -3.58 -7.19
C SER A 8 0.56 -4.93 -7.56
N TYR A 9 -0.75 -4.92 -7.88
CA TYR A 9 -1.54 -6.09 -8.24
C TYR A 9 -2.26 -5.91 -9.58
N TRP A 10 -2.21 -6.95 -10.40
CA TRP A 10 -3.06 -7.17 -11.57
C TRP A 10 -4.00 -8.31 -11.26
N LEU A 11 -5.31 -8.08 -11.38
CA LEU A 11 -6.35 -9.01 -10.94
C LEU A 11 -7.07 -9.62 -12.14
N ARG A 12 -7.34 -10.91 -12.09
CA ARG A 12 -8.13 -11.60 -13.13
C ARG A 12 -9.58 -11.13 -13.12
N GLY A 13 -10.12 -10.87 -14.30
CA GLY A 13 -11.50 -10.45 -14.44
C GLY A 13 -11.84 -9.10 -13.80
N PHE A 14 -10.85 -8.24 -13.58
CA PHE A 14 -11.05 -6.91 -13.04
C PHE A 14 -11.79 -6.01 -14.03
N THR A 15 -12.83 -5.34 -13.57
CA THR A 15 -13.67 -4.43 -14.36
C THR A 15 -14.09 -3.23 -13.51
N GLU A 16 -14.59 -2.17 -14.14
CA GLU A 16 -15.20 -1.06 -13.43
C GLU A 16 -16.33 -1.53 -12.48
N ALA A 17 -17.11 -2.53 -12.90
CA ALA A 17 -18.25 -3.02 -12.13
C ALA A 17 -17.85 -3.71 -10.81
N ASN A 18 -16.68 -4.36 -10.77
CA ASN A 18 -16.22 -5.11 -9.58
C ASN A 18 -15.05 -4.47 -8.84
N MET A 19 -14.52 -3.34 -9.33
CA MET A 19 -13.35 -2.68 -8.76
C MET A 19 -13.50 -2.34 -7.27
N LEU A 20 -14.65 -1.81 -6.86
CA LEU A 20 -14.89 -1.42 -5.47
C LEU A 20 -14.99 -2.63 -4.53
N ARG A 21 -15.41 -3.79 -5.02
CA ARG A 21 -15.37 -5.04 -4.24
C ARG A 21 -13.94 -5.48 -3.97
N HIS A 22 -13.03 -5.32 -4.94
CA HIS A 22 -11.61 -5.60 -4.75
C HIS A 22 -10.96 -4.58 -3.80
N LEU A 23 -11.28 -3.28 -3.95
CA LEU A 23 -10.82 -2.24 -3.04
C LEU A 23 -11.28 -2.53 -1.60
N GLU A 24 -12.56 -2.86 -1.40
CA GLU A 24 -13.12 -3.17 -0.08
C GLU A 24 -12.41 -4.36 0.58
N LYS A 25 -12.16 -5.45 -0.17
CA LYS A 25 -11.38 -6.59 0.34
C LYS A 25 -9.99 -6.16 0.76
N ALA A 26 -9.30 -5.37 -0.05
CA ALA A 26 -7.94 -4.91 0.22
C ALA A 26 -7.87 -4.04 1.48
N VAL A 27 -8.78 -3.08 1.65
CA VAL A 27 -8.77 -2.20 2.83
C VAL A 27 -9.15 -2.93 4.12
N ARG A 28 -10.03 -3.95 4.05
CA ARG A 28 -10.39 -4.75 5.23
C ARG A 28 -9.26 -5.69 5.67
N LEU A 29 -8.34 -6.05 4.79
CA LEU A 29 -7.15 -6.88 5.09
C LEU A 29 -5.96 -6.03 5.54
N PHE A 30 -5.91 -4.75 5.16
CA PHE A 30 -4.78 -3.90 5.50
C PHE A 30 -4.72 -3.61 7.01
N PRO A 31 -3.55 -3.79 7.66
CA PRO A 31 -3.40 -3.55 9.10
C PRO A 31 -3.21 -2.06 9.42
N PHE A 32 -4.28 -1.28 9.29
CA PHE A 32 -4.23 0.14 9.62
C PHE A 32 -3.79 0.40 11.06
N SER A 33 -3.12 1.53 11.25
CA SER A 33 -2.51 1.95 12.51
C SER A 33 -3.51 2.01 13.67
N ARG A 34 -3.10 1.47 14.81
CA ARG A 34 -3.79 1.67 16.08
C ARG A 34 -3.26 2.87 16.85
N LEU A 35 -2.03 3.32 16.56
CA LEU A 35 -1.41 4.48 17.19
C LEU A 35 -1.94 5.81 16.63
N ALA A 36 -2.26 5.82 15.33
CA ALA A 36 -2.83 6.98 14.64
C ALA A 36 -3.92 6.52 13.67
N PRO A 37 -5.08 6.09 14.18
CA PRO A 37 -6.17 5.56 13.38
C PRO A 37 -6.86 6.66 12.55
N GLY A 38 -7.71 6.21 11.64
CA GLY A 38 -8.42 7.07 10.70
C GLY A 38 -7.86 6.97 9.28
N ILE A 39 -8.71 7.31 8.31
CA ILE A 39 -8.37 7.26 6.89
C ILE A 39 -8.95 8.48 6.16
N ALA A 40 -8.42 8.74 4.97
CA ALA A 40 -9.02 9.66 4.01
C ALA A 40 -9.22 8.94 2.66
N LEU A 41 -10.39 9.13 2.06
CA LEU A 41 -10.68 8.76 0.68
C LEU A 41 -10.48 9.98 -0.20
N ARG A 42 -9.68 9.84 -1.26
CA ARG A 42 -9.58 10.80 -2.36
C ARG A 42 -10.00 10.16 -3.67
N VAL A 43 -10.65 10.95 -4.51
CA VAL A 43 -11.10 10.52 -5.83
C VAL A 43 -10.47 11.39 -6.88
N TYR A 44 -9.93 10.75 -7.92
CA TYR A 44 -9.33 11.38 -9.09
C TYR A 44 -10.06 10.93 -10.35
N ALA A 45 -10.13 11.79 -11.36
CA ALA A 45 -10.57 11.41 -12.70
C ALA A 45 -9.38 11.45 -13.65
N VAL A 46 -9.35 10.54 -14.58
CA VAL A 46 -8.39 10.42 -15.68
C VAL A 46 -6.99 10.04 -15.19
N SER A 47 -6.36 10.83 -14.32
CA SER A 47 -5.01 10.56 -13.81
C SER A 47 -4.78 11.14 -12.42
N LEU A 48 -3.69 10.71 -11.73
CA LEU A 48 -3.29 11.25 -10.42
C LEU A 48 -2.73 12.68 -10.50
N THR A 49 -2.44 13.20 -11.69
CA THR A 49 -1.98 14.58 -11.90
C THR A 49 -3.13 15.57 -12.00
N GLU A 50 -4.35 15.08 -12.19
CA GLU A 50 -5.55 15.91 -12.18
C GLU A 50 -5.94 16.33 -10.75
N PRO A 51 -6.67 17.45 -10.59
CA PRO A 51 -7.16 17.87 -9.28
C PRO A 51 -8.03 16.81 -8.60
N ILE A 52 -7.94 16.72 -7.27
CA ILE A 52 -8.81 15.88 -6.44
C ILE A 52 -10.25 16.31 -6.64
N GLN A 53 -11.11 15.40 -7.09
CA GLN A 53 -12.54 15.63 -7.28
C GLN A 53 -13.34 15.56 -5.98
N PHE A 54 -12.90 14.70 -5.06
CA PHE A 54 -13.56 14.49 -3.79
C PHE A 54 -12.53 14.10 -2.74
N GLU A 55 -12.68 14.61 -1.52
CA GLU A 55 -11.92 14.20 -0.36
C GLU A 55 -12.82 14.15 0.88
N GLN A 56 -12.76 13.06 1.61
CA GLN A 56 -13.43 12.91 2.90
C GLN A 56 -12.60 12.05 3.84
N SER A 57 -12.61 12.39 5.13
CA SER A 57 -11.92 11.65 6.18
C SER A 57 -12.90 10.96 7.13
N TRP A 58 -12.47 9.80 7.66
CA TRP A 58 -13.19 9.05 8.69
C TRP A 58 -12.28 8.84 9.89
N SER A 59 -12.84 9.10 11.07
CA SER A 59 -12.17 8.82 12.34
C SER A 59 -12.36 7.37 12.75
N ASP A 60 -11.60 6.94 13.78
CA ASP A 60 -11.76 5.62 14.41
C ASP A 60 -13.07 5.57 15.27
N PRO A 61 -13.85 4.49 15.20
CA PRO A 61 -13.72 3.35 14.30
C PRO A 61 -14.14 3.70 12.86
N VAL A 62 -13.35 3.28 11.87
CA VAL A 62 -13.66 3.54 10.46
C VAL A 62 -14.86 2.69 10.03
N ASP A 63 -15.94 3.36 9.60
CA ASP A 63 -17.08 2.72 8.98
C ASP A 63 -16.81 2.47 7.49
N TRP A 64 -16.29 1.29 7.17
CA TRP A 64 -15.97 0.92 5.80
C TRP A 64 -17.18 0.89 4.87
N ASP A 65 -18.38 0.63 5.37
CA ASP A 65 -19.60 0.66 4.54
C ASP A 65 -19.91 2.09 4.10
N SER A 66 -19.70 3.07 4.99
CA SER A 66 -19.80 4.50 4.67
C SER A 66 -18.72 4.93 3.66
N VAL A 67 -17.47 4.47 3.82
CA VAL A 67 -16.39 4.76 2.88
C VAL A 67 -16.70 4.21 1.49
N MET A 68 -17.16 2.96 1.41
CA MET A 68 -17.53 2.34 0.13
C MET A 68 -18.78 2.98 -0.48
N ALA A 69 -19.74 3.43 0.32
CA ALA A 69 -20.90 4.19 -0.17
C ALA A 69 -20.47 5.50 -0.83
N ALA A 70 -19.58 6.28 -0.20
CA ALA A 70 -19.02 7.49 -0.78
C ALA A 70 -18.26 7.21 -2.09
N ALA A 71 -17.44 6.16 -2.13
CA ALA A 71 -16.71 5.77 -3.34
C ALA A 71 -17.64 5.40 -4.51
N ARG A 72 -18.78 4.73 -4.24
CA ARG A 72 -19.76 4.34 -5.28
C ARG A 72 -20.36 5.52 -6.03
N GLU A 73 -20.48 6.68 -5.39
CA GLU A 73 -20.98 7.91 -6.02
C GLU A 73 -20.12 8.39 -7.19
N PHE A 74 -18.82 8.01 -7.21
CA PHE A 74 -17.85 8.45 -8.20
C PHE A 74 -17.42 7.34 -9.17
N ARG A 75 -18.12 6.20 -9.20
CA ARG A 75 -17.75 5.10 -10.09
C ARG A 75 -17.83 5.52 -11.55
N ALA A 76 -16.71 5.44 -12.26
CA ALA A 76 -16.56 5.77 -13.68
C ALA A 76 -15.42 4.93 -14.30
N PRO A 77 -15.39 4.76 -15.63
CA PRO A 77 -14.36 3.94 -16.29
C PRO A 77 -12.94 4.50 -16.17
N ASP A 78 -12.80 5.78 -15.88
CA ASP A 78 -11.54 6.53 -15.75
C ASP A 78 -11.31 7.08 -14.33
N VAL A 79 -11.92 6.48 -13.32
CA VAL A 79 -11.77 6.91 -11.91
C VAL A 79 -10.58 6.22 -11.25
N GLY A 80 -9.88 6.96 -10.38
CA GLY A 80 -8.91 6.45 -9.41
C GLY A 80 -9.33 6.77 -7.98
N PHE A 81 -9.30 5.78 -7.11
CA PHE A 81 -9.53 5.94 -5.68
C PHE A 81 -8.21 5.83 -4.93
N GLN A 82 -7.99 6.71 -3.97
CA GLN A 82 -6.89 6.63 -3.00
C GLN A 82 -7.47 6.55 -1.60
N ILE A 83 -7.12 5.52 -0.86
CA ILE A 83 -7.34 5.44 0.59
C ILE A 83 -6.00 5.73 1.27
N GLU A 84 -5.90 6.88 1.90
CA GLU A 84 -4.73 7.24 2.72
C GLU A 84 -4.98 6.87 4.17
N GLY A 85 -4.00 6.26 4.80
CA GLY A 85 -4.02 5.90 6.20
C GLY A 85 -2.61 5.78 6.76
N ARG A 86 -2.47 5.05 7.86
CA ARG A 86 -1.17 4.77 8.46
C ARG A 86 -1.06 3.30 8.81
N TRP A 87 0.19 2.82 8.90
CA TRP A 87 0.57 1.47 9.30
C TRP A 87 1.61 1.56 10.41
N ASP A 88 1.41 0.83 11.51
CA ASP A 88 2.36 0.81 12.62
C ASP A 88 3.53 -0.12 12.28
N ILE A 89 4.69 0.46 12.03
CA ILE A 89 5.94 -0.25 11.73
C ILE A 89 7.06 0.20 12.65
N TRP A 90 8.02 -0.68 12.88
CA TRP A 90 9.20 -0.37 13.66
C TRP A 90 10.13 0.56 12.90
N GLN A 91 10.49 1.67 13.52
CA GLN A 91 11.41 2.68 12.98
C GLN A 91 12.50 2.99 14.00
N PHE A 92 13.70 3.25 13.50
CA PHE A 92 14.83 3.72 14.29
C PHE A 92 15.00 5.23 14.12
N ASP A 93 15.09 5.92 15.26
CA ASP A 93 15.46 7.32 15.31
C ASP A 93 16.66 7.47 16.27
N GLN A 94 16.47 7.62 17.57
CA GLN A 94 17.49 7.42 18.60
C GLN A 94 17.42 6.01 19.17
N ASP A 95 16.19 5.50 19.29
CA ASP A 95 15.86 4.14 19.71
C ASP A 95 14.81 3.52 18.77
N TRP A 96 14.65 2.20 18.87
CA TRP A 96 13.61 1.48 18.14
C TRP A 96 12.24 1.72 18.77
N SER A 97 11.32 2.20 17.98
CA SER A 97 9.93 2.39 18.41
C SER A 97 8.95 2.07 17.29
N LEU A 98 7.76 1.62 17.67
CA LEU A 98 6.64 1.44 16.75
C LEU A 98 6.05 2.82 16.42
N LYS A 99 6.04 3.18 15.15
CA LYS A 99 5.55 4.50 14.69
C LYS A 99 4.56 4.33 13.54
N PRO A 100 3.54 5.20 13.47
CA PRO A 100 2.58 5.18 12.37
C PRO A 100 3.20 5.75 11.10
N GLN A 101 3.49 4.88 10.13
CA GLN A 101 3.95 5.24 8.79
C GLN A 101 2.77 5.55 7.89
N ARG A 102 2.82 6.68 7.16
CA ARG A 102 1.84 7.02 6.14
C ARG A 102 1.89 6.00 5.01
N ILE A 103 0.73 5.54 4.58
CA ILE A 103 0.54 4.64 3.44
C ILE A 103 -0.61 5.12 2.57
N SER A 104 -0.63 4.70 1.33
CA SER A 104 -1.78 4.89 0.44
C SER A 104 -2.09 3.60 -0.30
N LEU A 105 -3.37 3.28 -0.40
CA LEU A 105 -3.88 2.24 -1.27
C LEU A 105 -4.63 2.88 -2.42
N TYR A 106 -4.22 2.57 -3.65
CA TYR A 106 -4.86 3.02 -4.88
C TYR A 106 -5.64 1.90 -5.53
N CYS A 107 -6.80 2.25 -6.11
CA CYS A 107 -7.56 1.38 -6.98
C CYS A 107 -7.93 2.15 -8.25
N PHE A 108 -7.52 1.62 -9.41
CA PHE A 108 -7.66 2.31 -10.69
C PHE A 108 -8.66 1.59 -11.59
N ALA A 109 -9.63 2.34 -12.11
CA ALA A 109 -10.53 1.84 -13.14
C ALA A 109 -9.78 1.53 -14.46
N PRO A 110 -10.34 0.70 -15.35
CA PRO A 110 -9.63 0.21 -16.55
C PRO A 110 -9.09 1.30 -17.49
N GLN A 111 -9.76 2.48 -17.55
CA GLN A 111 -9.37 3.60 -18.43
C GLN A 111 -8.60 4.70 -17.70
N PHE A 112 -8.33 4.53 -16.38
CA PHE A 112 -7.51 5.48 -15.65
C PHE A 112 -6.06 5.45 -16.17
N GLU A 113 -5.45 6.63 -16.38
CA GLU A 113 -4.06 6.75 -16.83
C GLU A 113 -3.09 6.30 -15.76
N ARG A 114 -2.26 5.30 -16.08
CA ARG A 114 -1.21 4.74 -15.22
C ARG A 114 -0.15 4.03 -16.07
N ASP A 115 1.07 3.97 -15.53
CA ASP A 115 2.23 3.53 -16.32
C ASP A 115 2.24 2.03 -16.63
N GLN A 116 1.77 1.17 -15.73
CA GLN A 116 1.94 -0.28 -15.84
C GLN A 116 0.62 -1.06 -15.97
N GLY A 117 -0.52 -0.37 -15.93
CA GLY A 117 -1.84 -1.00 -16.05
C GLY A 117 -2.28 -1.81 -14.83
N GLU A 118 -1.65 -1.59 -13.68
CA GLU A 118 -2.02 -2.18 -12.38
C GLU A 118 -3.44 -1.78 -11.96
N HIS A 119 -4.10 -2.67 -11.21
CA HIS A 119 -5.46 -2.43 -10.70
C HIS A 119 -5.47 -1.91 -9.28
N LEU A 120 -4.59 -2.46 -8.42
CA LEU A 120 -4.38 -1.99 -7.05
C LEU A 120 -2.90 -1.70 -6.85
N THR A 121 -2.59 -0.62 -6.11
CA THR A 121 -1.22 -0.31 -5.70
C THR A 121 -1.21 0.19 -4.28
N PHE A 122 -0.35 -0.42 -3.44
CA PHE A 122 -0.05 0.05 -2.11
C PHE A 122 1.26 0.82 -2.15
N ASP A 123 1.23 2.08 -1.74
CA ASP A 123 2.40 2.85 -1.37
C ASP A 123 2.66 2.59 0.11
N LEU A 124 3.73 1.86 0.42
CA LEU A 124 4.05 1.39 1.76
C LEU A 124 5.04 2.31 2.49
N GLY A 125 5.37 3.44 1.90
CA GLY A 125 6.38 4.37 2.42
C GLY A 125 7.81 3.92 2.10
N LEU A 126 8.77 4.34 2.92
CA LEU A 126 10.19 4.14 2.62
C LEU A 126 10.64 2.68 2.79
N ASP A 127 11.33 2.15 1.80
CA ASP A 127 11.88 0.79 1.76
C ASP A 127 12.93 0.52 2.85
N VAL A 128 13.58 1.57 3.34
CA VAL A 128 14.57 1.51 4.42
C VAL A 128 14.04 0.84 5.70
N HIS A 129 12.73 0.87 5.93
CA HIS A 129 12.10 0.22 7.07
C HIS A 129 12.00 -1.30 6.94
N PHE A 130 12.21 -1.82 5.73
CA PHE A 130 12.13 -3.24 5.39
C PHE A 130 13.48 -3.83 4.97
N LEU A 131 14.54 -3.00 4.90
CA LEU A 131 15.88 -3.42 4.51
C LEU A 131 16.82 -3.50 5.73
N PRO A 132 17.60 -4.57 5.88
CA PRO A 132 18.66 -4.62 6.88
C PRO A 132 19.69 -3.52 6.58
N GLN A 133 20.15 -2.81 7.61
CA GLN A 133 21.24 -1.82 7.50
C GLN A 133 22.33 -2.20 8.51
N PRO A 134 23.58 -2.43 8.06
CA PRO A 134 24.64 -3.01 8.86
C PRO A 134 25.08 -2.13 10.05
N GLU A 135 24.85 -0.83 9.99
CA GLU A 135 25.42 0.14 10.92
C GLU A 135 24.70 0.27 12.26
N ILE A 136 23.52 -0.37 12.45
CA ILE A 136 22.68 -0.18 13.65
C ILE A 136 22.55 -1.50 14.42
N PRO A 137 23.01 -1.57 15.69
CA PRO A 137 22.90 -2.76 16.53
C PRO A 137 21.44 -3.22 16.76
N GLY A 138 21.21 -4.51 16.77
CA GLY A 138 19.87 -5.11 17.00
C GLY A 138 18.88 -5.04 15.84
N ARG A 139 19.25 -4.40 14.76
CA ARG A 139 18.40 -4.06 13.64
C ARG A 139 17.84 -5.26 12.87
N ALA A 140 18.63 -6.27 12.62
CA ALA A 140 18.21 -7.43 11.83
C ALA A 140 16.92 -8.06 12.35
N ARG A 141 16.77 -8.21 13.66
CA ARG A 141 15.57 -8.80 14.30
C ARG A 141 14.33 -7.91 14.16
N ILE A 142 14.49 -6.60 14.25
CA ILE A 142 13.38 -5.64 14.23
C ILE A 142 12.91 -5.40 12.79
N VAL A 143 13.85 -5.23 11.84
CA VAL A 143 13.54 -5.19 10.40
C VAL A 143 12.87 -6.50 9.96
N GLN A 144 13.31 -7.64 10.49
CA GLN A 144 12.64 -8.93 10.24
C GLN A 144 11.17 -8.91 10.69
N SER A 145 10.81 -8.18 11.75
CA SER A 145 9.41 -8.00 12.17
C SER A 145 8.60 -7.22 11.12
N ASN A 146 9.14 -6.12 10.58
CA ASN A 146 8.48 -5.36 9.51
C ASN A 146 8.32 -6.21 8.24
N VAL A 147 9.37 -6.93 7.84
CA VAL A 147 9.33 -7.84 6.67
C VAL A 147 8.29 -8.94 6.88
N ARG A 148 8.19 -9.55 8.06
CA ARG A 148 7.16 -10.54 8.36
C ARG A 148 5.75 -9.96 8.25
N SER A 149 5.53 -8.75 8.74
CA SER A 149 4.24 -8.06 8.62
C SER A 149 3.88 -7.80 7.16
N LEU A 150 4.85 -7.40 6.34
CA LEU A 150 4.67 -7.22 4.90
C LEU A 150 4.34 -8.55 4.20
N LEU A 151 5.08 -9.61 4.49
CA LEU A 151 4.84 -10.94 3.89
C LEU A 151 3.49 -11.51 4.31
N HIS A 152 3.06 -11.27 5.55
CA HIS A 152 1.73 -11.66 6.01
C HIS A 152 0.63 -10.92 5.24
N LEU A 153 0.76 -9.60 5.06
CA LEU A 153 -0.17 -8.81 4.24
C LEU A 153 -0.24 -9.34 2.81
N VAL A 154 0.91 -9.58 2.17
CA VAL A 154 0.97 -10.14 0.81
C VAL A 154 0.25 -11.49 0.74
N HIS A 155 0.49 -12.37 1.70
CA HIS A 155 -0.15 -13.69 1.76
C HIS A 155 -1.68 -13.59 1.89
N GLU A 156 -2.18 -12.73 2.77
CA GLU A 156 -3.62 -12.53 2.94
C GLU A 156 -4.27 -11.94 1.68
N LEU A 157 -3.62 -10.98 1.04
CA LEU A 157 -4.08 -10.39 -0.22
C LEU A 157 -4.10 -11.43 -1.35
N ASP A 158 -3.06 -12.25 -1.48
CA ASP A 158 -2.98 -13.33 -2.49
C ASP A 158 -4.09 -14.38 -2.30
N ARG A 159 -4.49 -14.64 -1.06
CA ARG A 159 -5.55 -15.60 -0.75
C ARG A 159 -6.95 -15.06 -1.09
N GLU A 160 -7.19 -13.76 -0.86
CA GLU A 160 -8.53 -13.17 -0.95
C GLU A 160 -8.82 -12.48 -2.29
N LEU A 161 -7.77 -12.10 -3.02
CA LEU A 161 -7.89 -11.45 -4.33
C LEU A 161 -7.64 -12.46 -5.46
N ALA A 162 -8.27 -12.24 -6.61
CA ALA A 162 -8.05 -13.05 -7.81
C ALA A 162 -6.76 -12.61 -8.53
N VAL A 163 -5.61 -12.80 -7.89
CA VAL A 163 -4.32 -12.31 -8.37
C VAL A 163 -3.90 -13.03 -9.66
N GLU A 164 -3.61 -12.25 -10.70
CA GLU A 164 -2.95 -12.70 -11.92
C GLU A 164 -1.44 -12.49 -11.83
N ARG A 165 -1.05 -11.29 -11.39
CA ARG A 165 0.32 -10.88 -11.21
C ARG A 165 0.42 -9.93 -10.01
N ARG A 166 1.52 -9.98 -9.28
CA ARG A 166 1.91 -8.95 -8.31
C ARG A 166 3.37 -8.58 -8.48
N GLN A 167 3.71 -7.39 -8.02
CA GLN A 167 5.07 -6.89 -8.02
C GLN A 167 5.32 -6.05 -6.77
N LEU A 168 6.38 -6.36 -6.06
CA LEU A 168 6.93 -5.54 -4.98
C LEU A 168 8.19 -4.85 -5.52
N TRP A 169 8.17 -3.51 -5.58
CA TRP A 169 9.18 -2.74 -6.29
C TRP A 169 9.47 -1.40 -5.62
N ALA A 170 10.66 -0.87 -5.83
CA ALA A 170 11.07 0.45 -5.37
C ALA A 170 10.85 1.50 -6.45
N GLU A 171 10.74 2.78 -6.07
CA GLU A 171 10.57 3.90 -6.99
C GLU A 171 11.64 3.95 -8.10
N SER A 172 12.87 3.49 -7.80
CA SER A 172 13.94 3.31 -8.78
C SER A 172 13.65 2.26 -9.87
N GLY A 173 12.52 1.53 -9.78
CA GLY A 173 12.15 0.43 -10.66
C GLY A 173 12.78 -0.91 -10.28
N GLU A 174 13.57 -0.95 -9.21
CA GLU A 174 14.24 -2.15 -8.75
C GLU A 174 13.27 -3.12 -8.05
N ASN A 175 13.42 -4.42 -8.32
CA ASN A 175 12.70 -5.46 -7.61
C ASN A 175 13.17 -5.51 -6.15
N PHE A 176 12.23 -5.38 -5.22
CA PHE A 176 12.56 -5.33 -3.79
C PHE A 176 13.21 -6.62 -3.27
N ALA A 177 12.83 -7.79 -3.80
CA ALA A 177 13.45 -9.06 -3.41
C ALA A 177 14.94 -9.08 -3.78
N GLU A 178 15.29 -8.61 -4.98
CA GLU A 178 16.70 -8.50 -5.42
C GLU A 178 17.48 -7.47 -4.58
N LYS A 179 16.82 -6.36 -4.22
CA LYS A 179 17.41 -5.34 -3.34
C LYS A 179 17.66 -5.90 -1.94
N LEU A 180 16.73 -6.67 -1.40
CA LEU A 180 16.87 -7.33 -0.10
C LEU A 180 18.01 -8.36 -0.11
N GLU A 181 18.08 -9.24 -1.12
CA GLU A 181 19.17 -10.23 -1.27
C GLU A 181 20.54 -9.57 -1.35
N ARG A 182 20.69 -8.53 -2.16
CA ARG A 182 21.94 -7.76 -2.27
C ARG A 182 22.37 -7.14 -0.94
N THR A 183 21.41 -6.58 -0.20
CA THR A 183 21.69 -5.97 1.11
C THR A 183 22.13 -7.02 2.12
N LEU A 184 21.54 -8.22 2.10
CA LEU A 184 21.94 -9.33 2.96
C LEU A 184 23.35 -9.84 2.63
N GLN A 185 23.71 -9.95 1.34
CA GLN A 185 25.07 -10.36 0.90
C GLN A 185 26.16 -9.36 1.30
N GLN A 186 25.84 -8.08 1.45
CA GLN A 186 26.78 -7.06 1.92
C GLN A 186 27.02 -7.09 3.43
N MET A 187 26.24 -7.87 4.17
CA MET A 187 26.33 -8.03 5.63
C MET A 187 27.15 -9.26 6.05
N GLU A 188 27.49 -10.16 5.12
CA GLU A 188 28.38 -11.31 5.32
C GLU A 188 29.86 -10.93 5.12
#